data_59e445d39c25b6094443aafffc15fa14
#
_entry.id   59e445d39c25b6094443aafffc15fa14
#
_cell.length_a   1.000
_cell.length_b   1.000
_cell.length_c   1.000
_cell.angle_alpha   90.00
_cell.angle_beta   90.00
_cell.angle_gamma   90.00
#
_symmetry.space_group_name_H-M   'P 1'
#
loop_
_entity.id
_entity.type
_entity.pdbx_description
1 polymer ?
#
loop_
_entity_poly.entity_id
_entity_poly.type
_entity_poly.pdbx_seq_one_letter_code
_entity_poly.pdbx_strand_id
1 'polypeptide(L)'
;VYMMTPDKDYGQLVSEHIFMYRPRFGGDYEIMGVPEVLDKYGLTSVDQVIDLLGLMGDSSDNIPGCPGVGEKTAQKLLAEFGTIENLLENTDKLKGSLQKKVMENMEQIRFSKFLATIKTDVPIRFDAAKCIREKMNEERLVEIYTELEFRTFINRMSGEPEKVKTESKTAPAPAKADTRKKAAPAGPIQGSLFEDCLLYTSPSPRDCS
;
A
#
# COMPACT_ATOMS: atom_id res chain seq x y z
N VAL A 1 -5.97 3.73 -20.19
CA VAL A 1 -5.93 4.56 -18.97
C VAL A 1 -4.88 4.01 -18.04
N TYR A 2 -4.11 4.89 -17.37
CA TYR A 2 -3.14 4.50 -16.35
C TYR A 2 -3.57 5.07 -15.00
N MET A 3 -3.77 4.19 -14.02
CA MET A 3 -4.05 4.56 -12.62
C MET A 3 -2.71 4.68 -11.89
N MET A 4 -2.29 5.89 -11.57
CA MET A 4 -1.01 6.13 -10.89
C MET A 4 -1.16 5.96 -9.38
N THR A 5 -1.04 4.75 -8.89
CA THR A 5 -1.23 4.41 -7.48
C THR A 5 -0.41 3.18 -7.07
N PRO A 6 0.17 3.16 -5.85
CA PRO A 6 0.75 1.96 -5.26
C PRO A 6 -0.29 1.04 -4.60
N ASP A 7 -1.53 1.53 -4.44
CA ASP A 7 -2.59 0.87 -3.71
C ASP A 7 -3.08 -0.39 -4.44
N LYS A 8 -3.06 -1.51 -3.73
CA LYS A 8 -3.42 -2.83 -4.26
C LYS A 8 -4.89 -2.98 -4.61
N ASP A 9 -5.76 -2.19 -3.97
CA ASP A 9 -7.20 -2.28 -4.14
C ASP A 9 -7.63 -1.89 -5.56
N TYR A 10 -6.86 -1.00 -6.19
CA TYR A 10 -7.08 -0.64 -7.60
C TYR A 10 -6.80 -1.79 -8.58
N GLY A 11 -6.22 -2.91 -8.12
CA GLY A 11 -6.10 -4.12 -8.92
C GLY A 11 -7.43 -4.63 -9.46
N GLN A 12 -8.54 -4.41 -8.74
CA GLN A 12 -9.89 -4.79 -9.17
C GLN A 12 -10.43 -4.01 -10.37
N LEU A 13 -9.81 -2.87 -10.72
CA LEU A 13 -10.23 -2.02 -11.84
C LEU A 13 -9.39 -2.23 -13.10
N VAL A 14 -8.40 -3.12 -13.05
CA VAL A 14 -7.53 -3.42 -14.18
C VAL A 14 -8.32 -4.18 -15.26
N SER A 15 -8.12 -3.76 -16.51
CA SER A 15 -8.79 -4.35 -17.66
C SER A 15 -7.89 -4.27 -18.90
N GLU A 16 -8.38 -4.67 -20.08
CA GLU A 16 -7.65 -4.55 -21.34
C GLU A 16 -7.16 -3.13 -21.65
N HIS A 17 -7.86 -2.10 -21.12
CA HIS A 17 -7.58 -0.70 -21.41
C HIS A 17 -7.24 0.13 -20.17
N ILE A 18 -7.23 -0.49 -18.97
CA ILE A 18 -6.95 0.15 -17.69
C ILE A 18 -5.80 -0.59 -17.02
N PHE A 19 -4.71 0.12 -16.77
CA PHE A 19 -3.48 -0.40 -16.19
C PHE A 19 -3.16 0.32 -14.90
N MET A 20 -2.53 -0.37 -13.94
CA MET A 20 -1.92 0.28 -12.79
C MET A 20 -0.50 0.73 -13.16
N TYR A 21 -0.19 1.99 -12.92
CA TYR A 21 1.16 2.52 -12.94
C TYR A 21 1.64 2.65 -11.50
N ARG A 22 2.43 1.71 -11.06
CA ARG A 22 2.84 1.56 -9.67
C ARG A 22 4.27 2.06 -9.47
N PRO A 23 4.47 3.20 -8.75
CA PRO A 23 5.81 3.65 -8.41
C PRO A 23 6.48 2.67 -7.46
N ARG A 24 7.78 2.41 -7.71
CA ARG A 24 8.64 1.60 -6.85
C ARG A 24 9.67 2.48 -6.16
N PHE A 25 10.22 1.95 -5.07
CA PHE A 25 11.33 2.63 -4.38
C PHE A 25 12.56 2.71 -5.32
N GLY A 26 13.19 3.88 -5.37
CA GLY A 26 14.34 4.12 -6.26
C GLY A 26 14.01 4.89 -7.54
N GLY A 27 12.75 5.26 -7.76
CA GLY A 27 12.32 6.05 -8.92
C GLY A 27 11.88 5.20 -10.12
N ASP A 28 11.94 3.87 -9.99
CA ASP A 28 11.39 2.95 -10.97
C ASP A 28 9.86 2.85 -10.87
N TYR A 29 9.26 2.25 -11.87
CA TYR A 29 7.83 1.99 -11.90
C TYR A 29 7.52 0.62 -12.49
N GLU A 30 6.37 0.12 -12.16
CA GLU A 30 5.81 -1.14 -12.67
C GLU A 30 4.46 -0.87 -13.31
N ILE A 31 4.27 -1.34 -14.53
CA ILE A 31 2.97 -1.33 -15.18
C ILE A 31 2.35 -2.71 -14.98
N MET A 32 1.16 -2.72 -14.37
CA MET A 32 0.41 -3.96 -14.14
C MET A 32 -0.88 -3.94 -14.95
N GLY A 33 -0.99 -4.83 -15.90
CA GLY A 33 -2.21 -5.18 -16.61
C GLY A 33 -2.85 -6.42 -16.01
N VAL A 34 -3.81 -7.01 -16.73
CA VAL A 34 -4.52 -8.22 -16.28
C VAL A 34 -3.57 -9.38 -15.98
N PRO A 35 -2.62 -9.74 -16.86
CA PRO A 35 -1.71 -10.86 -16.58
C PRO A 35 -0.88 -10.67 -15.31
N GLU A 36 -0.34 -9.47 -15.11
CA GLU A 36 0.51 -9.15 -13.94
C GLU A 36 -0.29 -9.17 -12.64
N VAL A 37 -1.55 -8.72 -12.65
CA VAL A 37 -2.44 -8.78 -11.49
C VAL A 37 -2.77 -10.24 -11.15
N LEU A 38 -3.13 -11.05 -12.15
CA LEU A 38 -3.46 -12.46 -11.95
C LEU A 38 -2.26 -13.25 -11.41
N ASP A 39 -1.09 -13.08 -12.00
CA ASP A 39 0.15 -13.75 -11.57
C ASP A 39 0.51 -13.35 -10.15
N LYS A 40 0.50 -12.06 -9.86
CA LYS A 40 0.88 -11.53 -8.56
C LYS A 40 0.01 -12.04 -7.42
N TYR A 41 -1.30 -12.11 -7.62
CA TYR A 41 -2.25 -12.53 -6.60
C TYR A 41 -2.65 -14.00 -6.70
N GLY A 42 -2.14 -14.74 -7.69
CA GLY A 42 -2.48 -16.15 -7.90
C GLY A 42 -3.95 -16.38 -8.18
N LEU A 43 -4.56 -15.50 -8.97
CA LEU A 43 -5.98 -15.49 -9.30
C LEU A 43 -6.23 -15.93 -10.74
N THR A 44 -7.47 -16.29 -11.05
CA THR A 44 -7.90 -16.68 -12.40
C THR A 44 -8.70 -15.59 -13.12
N SER A 45 -9.23 -14.62 -12.37
CA SER A 45 -9.96 -13.46 -12.87
C SER A 45 -9.64 -12.21 -12.01
N VAL A 46 -9.68 -11.04 -12.64
CA VAL A 46 -9.50 -9.74 -11.95
C VAL A 46 -10.60 -9.49 -10.92
N ASP A 47 -11.84 -9.96 -11.19
CA ASP A 47 -12.96 -9.83 -10.25
C ASP A 47 -12.68 -10.50 -8.89
N GLN A 48 -11.83 -11.54 -8.88
CA GLN A 48 -11.42 -12.22 -7.64
C GLN A 48 -10.53 -11.37 -6.73
N VAL A 49 -10.02 -10.22 -7.18
CA VAL A 49 -9.25 -9.29 -6.31
C VAL A 49 -10.12 -8.82 -5.15
N ILE A 50 -11.40 -8.51 -5.42
CA ILE A 50 -12.37 -8.11 -4.38
C ILE A 50 -12.59 -9.25 -3.38
N ASP A 51 -12.75 -10.47 -3.88
CA ASP A 51 -12.96 -11.65 -3.06
C ASP A 51 -11.72 -11.99 -2.22
N LEU A 52 -10.53 -11.82 -2.79
CA LEU A 52 -9.27 -12.01 -2.07
C LEU A 52 -9.17 -11.03 -0.88
N LEU A 53 -9.42 -9.75 -1.12
CA LEU A 53 -9.43 -8.71 -0.09
C LEU A 53 -10.51 -8.94 0.96
N GLY A 54 -11.72 -9.34 0.53
CA GLY A 54 -12.82 -9.67 1.42
C GLY A 54 -12.54 -10.85 2.35
N LEU A 55 -11.79 -11.86 1.87
CA LEU A 55 -11.40 -13.02 2.67
C LEU A 55 -10.23 -12.74 3.60
N MET A 56 -9.13 -12.17 3.08
CA MET A 56 -7.93 -11.95 3.90
C MET A 56 -8.04 -10.70 4.79
N GLY A 57 -8.91 -9.77 4.44
CA GLY A 57 -9.01 -8.45 5.06
C GLY A 57 -7.87 -7.51 4.65
N ASP A 58 -7.93 -6.29 5.15
CA ASP A 58 -6.88 -5.30 5.03
C ASP A 58 -6.72 -4.51 6.32
N SER A 59 -5.57 -4.69 6.97
CA SER A 59 -5.27 -3.98 8.22
C SER A 59 -5.02 -2.48 8.01
N SER A 60 -4.58 -2.07 6.81
CA SER A 60 -4.36 -0.66 6.48
C SER A 60 -5.67 0.13 6.44
N ASP A 61 -6.73 -0.50 5.93
CA ASP A 61 -8.06 0.08 5.76
C ASP A 61 -9.05 -0.40 6.83
N ASN A 62 -8.54 -1.14 7.82
CA ASN A 62 -9.35 -1.71 8.90
C ASN A 62 -10.48 -2.62 8.41
N ILE A 63 -10.23 -3.36 7.32
CA ILE A 63 -11.14 -4.37 6.79
C ILE A 63 -10.85 -5.69 7.50
N PRO A 64 -11.82 -6.27 8.24
CA PRO A 64 -11.53 -7.39 9.14
C PRO A 64 -11.24 -8.72 8.43
N GLY A 65 -11.83 -8.99 7.27
CA GLY A 65 -11.72 -10.26 6.57
C GLY A 65 -12.27 -11.45 7.38
N CYS A 66 -11.82 -12.66 7.05
CA CYS A 66 -12.11 -13.88 7.80
C CYS A 66 -10.97 -14.16 8.79
N PRO A 67 -11.24 -14.26 10.11
CA PRO A 67 -10.20 -14.48 11.12
C PRO A 67 -9.35 -15.72 10.88
N GLY A 68 -8.03 -15.53 10.72
CA GLY A 68 -7.08 -16.61 10.48
C GLY A 68 -7.06 -17.14 9.03
N VAL A 69 -7.67 -16.41 8.11
CA VAL A 69 -7.52 -16.60 6.66
C VAL A 69 -6.57 -15.51 6.13
N GLY A 70 -5.36 -15.90 5.81
CA GLY A 70 -4.40 -15.01 5.16
C GLY A 70 -4.38 -15.21 3.64
N GLU A 71 -3.56 -14.44 2.94
CA GLU A 71 -3.46 -14.42 1.47
C GLU A 71 -3.40 -15.81 0.83
N LYS A 72 -2.46 -16.66 1.26
CA LYS A 72 -2.29 -18.02 0.71
C LYS A 72 -3.52 -18.93 0.90
N THR A 73 -4.24 -18.75 2.00
CA THR A 73 -5.45 -19.52 2.25
C THR A 73 -6.60 -18.99 1.41
N ALA A 74 -6.75 -17.69 1.31
CA ALA A 74 -7.73 -17.05 0.46
C ALA A 74 -7.54 -17.40 -1.03
N GLN A 75 -6.30 -17.39 -1.53
CA GLN A 75 -5.98 -17.84 -2.90
C GLN A 75 -6.41 -19.29 -3.16
N LYS A 76 -6.16 -20.21 -2.22
CA LYS A 76 -6.60 -21.60 -2.35
C LYS A 76 -8.11 -21.74 -2.36
N LEU A 77 -8.81 -21.00 -1.51
CA LEU A 77 -10.26 -21.01 -1.47
C LEU A 77 -10.84 -20.45 -2.79
N LEU A 78 -10.27 -19.38 -3.32
CA LEU A 78 -10.72 -18.81 -4.60
C LEU A 78 -10.37 -19.70 -5.80
N ALA A 79 -9.26 -20.42 -5.76
CA ALA A 79 -8.94 -21.42 -6.78
C ALA A 79 -9.93 -22.60 -6.80
N GLU A 80 -10.48 -22.98 -5.64
CA GLU A 80 -11.42 -24.09 -5.49
C GLU A 80 -12.88 -23.65 -5.74
N PHE A 81 -13.29 -22.52 -5.17
CA PHE A 81 -14.69 -22.07 -5.17
C PHE A 81 -14.97 -20.92 -6.17
N GLY A 82 -13.95 -20.25 -6.65
CA GLY A 82 -14.09 -19.13 -7.60
C GLY A 82 -14.48 -17.81 -6.95
N THR A 83 -15.55 -17.77 -6.17
CA THR A 83 -16.07 -16.56 -5.50
C THR A 83 -16.40 -16.80 -4.04
N ILE A 84 -16.52 -15.71 -3.28
CA ILE A 84 -16.97 -15.76 -1.86
C ILE A 84 -18.37 -16.33 -1.76
N GLU A 85 -19.29 -15.96 -2.65
CA GLU A 85 -20.66 -16.44 -2.63
C GLU A 85 -20.70 -17.97 -2.74
N ASN A 86 -20.01 -18.52 -3.74
CA ASN A 86 -19.93 -19.96 -3.93
C ASN A 86 -19.23 -20.68 -2.76
N LEU A 87 -18.22 -20.05 -2.16
CA LEU A 87 -17.58 -20.57 -0.94
C LEU A 87 -18.58 -20.65 0.22
N LEU A 88 -19.36 -19.59 0.45
CA LEU A 88 -20.33 -19.53 1.55
C LEU A 88 -21.52 -20.49 1.35
N GLU A 89 -21.91 -20.78 0.12
CA GLU A 89 -22.93 -21.77 -0.21
C GLU A 89 -22.44 -23.22 -0.06
N ASN A 90 -21.13 -23.45 -0.17
CA ASN A 90 -20.52 -24.77 -0.16
C ASN A 90 -19.60 -25.00 1.06
N THR A 91 -19.92 -24.42 2.18
CA THR A 91 -19.10 -24.54 3.41
C THR A 91 -18.96 -25.98 3.92
N ASP A 92 -19.85 -26.87 3.54
CA ASP A 92 -19.82 -28.31 3.81
C ASP A 92 -18.62 -29.03 3.15
N LYS A 93 -18.10 -28.50 2.06
CA LYS A 93 -16.89 -29.00 1.40
C LYS A 93 -15.60 -28.65 2.13
N LEU A 94 -15.63 -27.63 2.99
CA LEU A 94 -14.52 -27.26 3.84
C LEU A 94 -14.34 -28.24 4.99
N LYS A 95 -13.12 -28.37 5.49
CA LYS A 95 -12.80 -29.33 6.57
C LYS A 95 -12.20 -28.63 7.80
N GLY A 96 -12.49 -29.19 8.96
CA GLY A 96 -11.84 -28.84 10.22
C GLY A 96 -12.10 -27.41 10.68
N SER A 97 -11.05 -26.76 11.20
CA SER A 97 -11.16 -25.43 11.81
C SER A 97 -11.49 -24.33 10.80
N LEU A 98 -11.15 -24.52 9.52
CA LEU A 98 -11.43 -23.53 8.46
C LEU A 98 -12.93 -23.44 8.18
N GLN A 99 -13.61 -24.59 8.09
CA GLN A 99 -15.07 -24.64 7.94
C GLN A 99 -15.77 -23.84 9.05
N LYS A 100 -15.41 -24.14 10.30
CA LYS A 100 -15.99 -23.46 11.47
C LYS A 100 -15.78 -21.95 11.41
N LYS A 101 -14.55 -21.51 11.10
CA LYS A 101 -14.23 -20.07 10.98
C LYS A 101 -15.03 -19.38 9.90
N VAL A 102 -15.16 -19.99 8.73
CA VAL A 102 -15.93 -19.42 7.61
C VAL A 102 -17.40 -19.34 8.00
N MET A 103 -17.98 -20.39 8.57
CA MET A 103 -19.38 -20.42 9.00
C MET A 103 -19.69 -19.40 10.09
N GLU A 104 -18.82 -19.26 11.09
CA GLU A 104 -19.01 -18.30 12.19
C GLU A 104 -18.87 -16.83 11.75
N ASN A 105 -18.18 -16.58 10.62
CA ASN A 105 -17.87 -15.22 10.16
C ASN A 105 -18.47 -14.88 8.79
N MET A 106 -19.53 -15.55 8.36
CA MET A 106 -20.11 -15.34 7.03
C MET A 106 -20.52 -13.88 6.78
N GLU A 107 -21.18 -13.25 7.75
CA GLU A 107 -21.60 -11.85 7.64
C GLU A 107 -20.40 -10.89 7.60
N GLN A 108 -19.38 -11.18 8.40
CA GLN A 108 -18.15 -10.39 8.40
C GLN A 108 -17.41 -10.49 7.07
N ILE A 109 -17.38 -11.66 6.44
CA ILE A 109 -16.78 -11.88 5.12
C ILE A 109 -17.54 -11.07 4.06
N ARG A 110 -18.87 -11.13 4.06
CA ARG A 110 -19.71 -10.34 3.14
C ARG A 110 -19.49 -8.84 3.32
N PHE A 111 -19.46 -8.40 4.57
CA PHE A 111 -19.21 -7.00 4.90
C PHE A 111 -17.81 -6.56 4.47
N SER A 112 -16.79 -7.39 4.67
CA SER A 112 -15.42 -7.13 4.22
C SER A 112 -15.34 -7.03 2.68
N LYS A 113 -16.02 -7.90 1.96
CA LYS A 113 -16.14 -7.80 0.49
C LYS A 113 -16.80 -6.49 0.07
N PHE A 114 -17.88 -6.09 0.73
CA PHE A 114 -18.55 -4.81 0.47
C PHE A 114 -17.61 -3.63 0.70
N LEU A 115 -16.84 -3.62 1.78
CA LEU A 115 -15.89 -2.55 2.08
C LEU A 115 -14.72 -2.51 1.08
N ALA A 116 -14.23 -3.66 0.64
CA ALA A 116 -13.13 -3.76 -0.33
C ALA A 116 -13.56 -3.36 -1.75
N THR A 117 -14.85 -3.33 -2.05
CA THR A 117 -15.36 -3.02 -3.39
C THR A 117 -15.31 -1.52 -3.65
N ILE A 118 -14.53 -1.11 -4.65
CA ILE A 118 -14.46 0.29 -5.08
C ILE A 118 -15.79 0.71 -5.72
N LYS A 119 -16.34 1.82 -5.24
CA LYS A 119 -17.57 2.38 -5.79
C LYS A 119 -17.26 3.16 -7.07
N THR A 120 -17.73 2.69 -8.20
CA THR A 120 -17.49 3.28 -9.54
C THR A 120 -18.62 4.18 -10.03
N ASP A 121 -19.79 4.14 -9.38
CA ASP A 121 -21.00 4.89 -9.74
C ASP A 121 -21.20 6.18 -8.91
N VAL A 122 -20.10 6.80 -8.48
CA VAL A 122 -20.16 8.06 -7.73
C VAL A 122 -20.76 9.16 -8.60
N PRO A 123 -21.73 9.97 -8.12
CA PRO A 123 -22.44 10.97 -8.90
C PRO A 123 -21.61 12.25 -9.12
N ILE A 124 -20.47 12.10 -9.79
CA ILE A 124 -19.60 13.20 -10.20
C ILE A 124 -19.65 13.39 -11.71
N ARG A 125 -19.55 14.63 -12.17
CA ARG A 125 -19.39 14.93 -13.60
C ARG A 125 -17.90 15.06 -13.90
N PHE A 126 -17.40 14.14 -14.70
CA PHE A 126 -16.04 14.22 -15.24
C PHE A 126 -16.06 15.02 -16.54
N ASP A 127 -15.25 16.09 -16.61
CA ASP A 127 -15.07 16.93 -17.80
C ASP A 127 -13.61 16.84 -18.23
N ALA A 128 -13.33 16.04 -19.24
CA ALA A 128 -11.99 15.82 -19.77
C ALA A 128 -11.34 17.13 -20.28
N ALA A 129 -12.13 18.06 -20.77
CA ALA A 129 -11.62 19.34 -21.27
C ALA A 129 -11.03 20.21 -20.14
N LYS A 130 -11.54 20.07 -18.92
CA LYS A 130 -11.00 20.74 -17.73
C LYS A 130 -9.76 20.06 -17.13
N CYS A 131 -9.44 18.85 -17.60
CA CYS A 131 -8.29 18.09 -17.14
C CYS A 131 -7.06 18.24 -18.06
N ILE A 132 -7.11 19.15 -19.02
CA ILE A 132 -5.96 19.47 -19.87
C ILE A 132 -4.90 20.15 -19.01
N ARG A 133 -3.67 19.63 -19.08
CA ARG A 133 -2.54 20.23 -18.37
C ARG A 133 -2.21 21.61 -18.97
N GLU A 134 -2.44 22.64 -18.19
CA GLU A 134 -2.04 24.00 -18.55
C GLU A 134 -0.55 24.26 -18.31
N LYS A 135 -0.04 25.36 -18.85
CA LYS A 135 1.32 25.81 -18.59
C LYS A 135 1.45 26.20 -17.11
N MET A 136 2.53 25.77 -16.50
CA MET A 136 2.80 26.05 -15.09
C MET A 136 2.97 27.55 -14.85
N ASN A 137 2.31 28.09 -13.83
CA ASN A 137 2.52 29.44 -13.36
C ASN A 137 3.75 29.51 -12.45
N GLU A 138 4.91 29.71 -13.05
CA GLU A 138 6.21 29.69 -12.36
C GLU A 138 6.32 30.79 -11.32
N GLU A 139 5.84 32.01 -11.62
CA GLU A 139 5.89 33.15 -10.70
C GLU A 139 5.12 32.83 -9.41
N ARG A 140 3.89 32.36 -9.55
CA ARG A 140 3.07 31.99 -8.37
C ARG A 140 3.65 30.82 -7.58
N LEU A 141 4.29 29.86 -8.24
CA LEU A 141 4.96 28.75 -7.55
C LEU A 141 6.19 29.22 -6.77
N VAL A 142 6.99 30.11 -7.32
CA VAL A 142 8.14 30.71 -6.62
C VAL A 142 7.68 31.47 -5.38
N GLU A 143 6.59 32.24 -5.46
CA GLU A 143 6.02 32.91 -4.29
C GLU A 143 5.64 31.89 -3.18
N ILE A 144 4.85 30.86 -3.55
CA ILE A 144 4.40 29.82 -2.61
C ILE A 144 5.60 29.06 -2.01
N TYR A 145 6.57 28.68 -2.83
CA TYR A 145 7.75 27.98 -2.35
C TYR A 145 8.65 28.86 -1.45
N THR A 146 8.65 30.16 -1.70
CA THR A 146 9.36 31.11 -0.85
C THR A 146 8.68 31.25 0.51
N GLU A 147 7.35 31.39 0.53
CA GLU A 147 6.54 31.44 1.75
C GLU A 147 6.69 30.15 2.58
N LEU A 148 6.74 28.97 1.92
CA LEU A 148 6.91 27.68 2.57
C LEU A 148 8.38 27.29 2.82
N GLU A 149 9.33 28.18 2.50
CA GLU A 149 10.78 27.95 2.61
C GLU A 149 11.31 26.71 1.84
N PHE A 150 10.68 26.31 0.75
CA PHE A 150 11.03 25.16 -0.08
C PHE A 150 12.16 25.50 -1.07
N ARG A 151 13.34 25.81 -0.55
CA ARG A 151 14.50 26.27 -1.31
C ARG A 151 14.94 25.32 -2.43
N THR A 152 14.89 24.02 -2.18
CA THR A 152 15.25 23.01 -3.19
C THR A 152 14.35 23.07 -4.43
N PHE A 153 13.06 23.31 -4.25
CA PHE A 153 12.13 23.42 -5.38
C PHE A 153 12.34 24.73 -6.15
N ILE A 154 12.66 25.81 -5.47
CA ILE A 154 12.99 27.10 -6.12
C ILE A 154 14.25 26.93 -7.00
N ASN A 155 15.32 26.33 -6.47
CA ASN A 155 16.57 26.11 -7.20
C ASN A 155 16.34 25.22 -8.43
N ARG A 156 15.51 24.17 -8.33
CA ARG A 156 15.16 23.32 -9.48
C ARG A 156 14.41 24.09 -10.58
N MET A 157 13.53 25.01 -10.20
CA MET A 157 12.81 25.86 -11.16
C MET A 157 13.72 26.87 -11.84
N SER A 158 14.71 27.42 -11.12
CA SER A 158 15.69 28.38 -11.64
C SER A 158 16.75 27.75 -12.54
N GLY A 159 16.71 26.41 -12.72
CA GLY A 159 17.70 25.70 -13.57
C GLY A 159 19.11 25.64 -12.97
N GLU A 160 19.29 25.99 -11.69
CA GLU A 160 20.56 25.82 -11.01
C GLU A 160 20.81 24.34 -10.72
N PRO A 161 21.93 23.76 -11.17
CA PRO A 161 22.24 22.36 -10.88
C PRO A 161 22.42 22.19 -9.38
N GLU A 162 21.67 21.26 -8.79
CA GLU A 162 21.89 20.83 -7.40
C GLU A 162 23.37 20.48 -7.23
N LYS A 163 24.10 21.25 -6.44
CA LYS A 163 25.35 20.82 -5.87
C LYS A 163 25.04 19.70 -4.90
N VAL A 164 24.96 18.48 -5.40
CA VAL A 164 24.92 17.26 -4.58
C VAL A 164 26.19 17.31 -3.73
N LYS A 165 26.08 17.74 -2.50
CA LYS A 165 27.11 17.49 -1.47
C LYS A 165 27.08 16.01 -1.17
N THR A 166 27.79 15.24 -1.98
CA THR A 166 28.28 13.91 -1.59
C THR A 166 29.29 14.12 -0.47
N GLU A 167 28.81 14.26 0.75
CA GLU A 167 29.64 14.01 1.91
C GLU A 167 29.86 12.50 1.99
N SER A 168 30.88 12.06 1.28
CA SER A 168 31.48 10.74 1.50
C SER A 168 32.12 10.77 2.90
N LYS A 169 31.38 10.36 3.91
CA LYS A 169 31.98 9.94 5.18
C LYS A 169 32.67 8.59 4.93
N THR A 170 33.90 8.65 4.47
CA THR A 170 34.84 7.55 4.60
C THR A 170 35.17 7.40 6.08
N ALA A 171 34.48 6.47 6.74
CA ALA A 171 34.91 5.98 8.03
C ALA A 171 36.12 5.04 7.80
N PRO A 172 37.21 5.18 8.54
CA PRO A 172 38.34 4.27 8.48
C PRO A 172 37.96 2.91 9.06
N ALA A 173 38.33 1.84 8.38
CA ALA A 173 38.12 0.47 8.82
C ALA A 173 38.87 0.19 10.13
N PRO A 174 38.26 -0.41 11.15
CA PRO A 174 39.01 -0.92 12.28
C PRO A 174 39.63 -2.27 11.99
N ALA A 175 40.88 -2.41 12.41
CA ALA A 175 41.69 -3.62 12.30
C ALA A 175 41.07 -4.80 13.06
N LYS A 176 41.32 -5.99 12.53
CA LYS A 176 40.97 -7.28 13.13
C LYS A 176 41.64 -7.47 14.48
N ALA A 177 40.87 -7.76 15.51
CA ALA A 177 41.37 -8.42 16.73
C ALA A 177 40.40 -9.56 17.08
N ASP A 178 40.97 -10.74 17.09
CA ASP A 178 40.40 -12.02 17.49
C ASP A 178 40.28 -12.03 19.01
N THR A 179 39.11 -12.39 19.56
CA THR A 179 39.01 -13.17 20.81
C THR A 179 37.56 -13.61 21.08
N ARG A 180 37.40 -14.90 21.18
CA ARG A 180 36.21 -15.60 21.66
C ARG A 180 35.93 -15.25 23.13
N LYS A 181 34.71 -14.83 23.44
CA LYS A 181 34.07 -15.15 24.74
C LYS A 181 32.55 -15.23 24.54
N LYS A 182 31.97 -16.36 24.92
CA LYS A 182 30.53 -16.59 25.08
C LYS A 182 29.97 -15.65 26.13
N ALA A 183 28.89 -14.94 25.81
CA ALA A 183 28.02 -14.30 26.80
C ALA A 183 26.57 -14.65 26.49
N ALA A 184 25.80 -14.86 27.54
CA ALA A 184 24.41 -15.31 27.59
C ALA A 184 23.42 -14.31 26.99
N PRO A 185 22.17 -14.74 26.65
CA PRO A 185 21.20 -13.88 26.00
C PRO A 185 20.68 -12.81 26.95
N ALA A 186 20.85 -11.56 26.55
CA ALA A 186 20.20 -10.42 27.19
C ALA A 186 18.71 -10.40 26.79
N GLY A 187 17.85 -10.20 27.77
CA GLY A 187 16.40 -10.09 27.61
C GLY A 187 15.99 -8.84 26.82
N PRO A 188 14.71 -8.70 26.47
CA PRO A 188 14.24 -7.68 25.56
C PRO A 188 14.46 -6.27 26.11
N ILE A 189 15.11 -5.44 25.30
CA ILE A 189 15.29 -4.00 25.58
C ILE A 189 13.94 -3.31 25.36
N GLN A 190 13.20 -3.12 26.43
CA GLN A 190 11.87 -2.52 26.43
C GLN A 190 11.93 -1.09 26.97
N GLY A 191 12.73 -0.22 26.38
CA GLY A 191 12.89 1.14 26.87
C GLY A 191 13.26 2.19 25.83
N SER A 192 14.00 1.82 24.79
CA SER A 192 14.55 2.84 23.88
C SER A 192 13.65 3.22 22.71
N LEU A 193 12.61 2.43 22.41
CA LEU A 193 11.70 2.72 21.29
C LEU A 193 10.67 3.82 21.62
N PHE A 194 10.42 4.06 22.91
CA PHE A 194 9.42 5.05 23.34
C PHE A 194 10.02 6.44 23.63
N GLU A 195 11.32 6.55 23.94
CA GLU A 195 11.94 7.86 24.15
C GLU A 195 12.13 8.62 22.83
N ASP A 196 12.45 7.95 21.74
CA ASP A 196 12.53 8.58 20.41
C ASP A 196 11.16 8.96 19.82
N CYS A 197 10.08 8.32 20.27
CA CYS A 197 8.73 8.65 19.84
C CYS A 197 8.18 9.95 20.46
N LEU A 198 8.73 10.38 21.61
CA LEU A 198 8.30 11.63 22.27
C LEU A 198 8.78 12.90 21.55
N LEU A 199 9.77 12.80 20.66
CA LEU A 199 10.21 13.92 19.82
C LEU A 199 9.22 14.27 18.69
N TYR A 200 8.27 13.37 18.38
CA TYR A 200 7.25 13.60 17.35
C TYR A 200 5.87 14.01 17.90
N THR A 201 5.73 14.16 19.22
CA THR A 201 4.48 14.58 19.87
C THR A 201 4.39 16.09 20.12
N SER A 202 5.21 16.90 19.47
CA SER A 202 4.91 18.33 19.39
C SER A 202 3.67 18.50 18.53
N PRO A 203 2.59 19.11 19.06
CA PRO A 203 1.37 19.34 18.27
C PRO A 203 1.74 20.15 17.03
N SER A 204 1.27 19.69 15.88
CA SER A 204 1.36 20.45 14.63
C SER A 204 0.70 21.82 14.85
N PRO A 205 1.21 22.92 14.23
CA PRO A 205 0.56 24.22 14.31
C PRO A 205 -0.92 24.22 13.89
N ARG A 206 -1.43 23.12 13.36
CA ARG A 206 -2.85 22.94 13.01
C ARG A 206 -3.72 22.48 14.18
N ASP A 207 -3.13 22.01 15.28
CA ASP A 207 -3.85 21.51 16.44
C ASP A 207 -4.03 22.58 17.55
N CYS A 208 -3.59 23.82 17.27
CA CYS A 208 -3.69 24.97 18.16
C CYS A 208 -4.68 26.02 17.63
N SER A 209 -5.94 25.60 17.42
CA SER A 209 -7.06 26.55 17.20
C SER A 209 -8.31 26.09 17.88
#